data_353195f2a20460346fa42b460d5741e5
#
_entry.id   353195f2a20460346fa42b460d5741e5
#
_cell.length_a   1.000
_cell.length_b   1.000
_cell.length_c   1.000
_cell.angle_alpha   90.00
_cell.angle_beta   90.00
_cell.angle_gamma   90.00
#
_symmetry.space_group_name_H-M   'P 1'
#
loop_
_entity.id
_entity.type
_entity.pdbx_description
1 polymer ?
#
loop_
_entity_poly.entity_id
_entity_poly.type
_entity_poly.pdbx_seq_one_letter_code
_entity_poly.pdbx_strand_id
1 'polypeptide(L)'
;MSTKSFAALMARVASTAEGQAERISVDFLAQVHTRMQALGLSNTELAQRMGTSPAYITRLFRGSANLSVETMVKLARAVDSTLRVELHAQPAPETVAAMVEARSKTAARDAPPKMFNS
;
A
#
# COMPACT_ATOMS: atom_id res chain seq x y z
N MET A 1 3.19 25.71 10.11
CA MET A 1 3.08 24.51 10.93
C MET A 1 4.45 23.87 11.10
N SER A 2 4.76 23.47 12.32
CA SER A 2 6.07 22.90 12.58
C SER A 2 6.13 21.43 12.13
N THR A 3 7.34 20.96 11.92
CA THR A 3 7.56 19.55 11.56
C THR A 3 6.97 18.60 12.61
N LYS A 4 7.10 18.99 13.87
CA LYS A 4 6.55 18.21 14.96
C LYS A 4 5.04 18.09 14.88
N SER A 5 4.37 19.20 14.58
CA SER A 5 2.91 19.21 14.47
C SER A 5 2.45 18.34 13.30
N PHE A 6 3.17 18.41 12.19
CA PHE A 6 2.84 17.60 11.03
C PHE A 6 3.02 16.12 11.33
N ALA A 7 4.14 15.77 11.98
CA ALA A 7 4.39 14.38 12.32
C ALA A 7 3.34 13.84 13.29
N ALA A 8 2.94 14.64 14.26
CA ALA A 8 1.90 14.24 15.21
C ALA A 8 0.56 14.03 14.51
N LEU A 9 0.24 14.91 13.57
CA LEU A 9 -1.01 14.79 12.80
C LEU A 9 -0.99 13.50 11.97
N MET A 10 0.11 13.23 11.29
CA MET A 10 0.22 12.02 10.47
C MET A 10 0.14 10.76 11.32
N ALA A 11 0.74 10.79 12.51
CA ALA A 11 0.66 9.64 13.41
C ALA A 11 -0.77 9.38 13.85
N ARG A 12 -1.52 10.45 14.11
CA ARG A 12 -2.92 10.30 14.49
C ARG A 12 -3.78 9.75 13.35
N VAL A 13 -3.57 10.27 12.14
CA VAL A 13 -4.27 9.77 10.97
C VAL A 13 -4.01 8.27 10.78
N ALA A 14 -2.75 7.88 10.92
CA ALA A 14 -2.37 6.48 10.73
C ALA A 14 -2.96 5.56 11.79
N SER A 15 -3.35 6.10 12.95
CA SER A 15 -3.88 5.26 14.03
C SER A 15 -5.37 5.03 13.95
N THR A 16 -6.10 5.75 13.09
CA THR A 16 -7.54 5.55 12.94
C THR A 16 -7.83 4.52 11.87
N ALA A 17 -8.99 3.89 11.98
CA ALA A 17 -9.42 2.93 10.96
C ALA A 17 -9.58 3.60 9.61
N GLU A 18 -10.12 4.81 9.59
CA GLU A 18 -10.30 5.57 8.35
C GLU A 18 -8.96 5.92 7.72
N GLY A 19 -8.01 6.35 8.54
CA GLY A 19 -6.68 6.68 8.05
C GLY A 19 -5.96 5.47 7.51
N GLN A 20 -6.08 4.34 8.19
CA GLN A 20 -5.50 3.08 7.70
C GLN A 20 -6.14 2.63 6.39
N ALA A 21 -7.46 2.74 6.29
CA ALA A 21 -8.16 2.34 5.08
C ALA A 21 -7.72 3.19 3.90
N GLU A 22 -7.58 4.48 4.11
CA GLU A 22 -7.12 5.38 3.05
C GLU A 22 -5.70 5.04 2.63
N ARG A 23 -4.84 4.76 3.59
CA ARG A 23 -3.46 4.41 3.30
C ARG A 23 -3.38 3.12 2.49
N ILE A 24 -4.18 2.12 2.86
CA ILE A 24 -4.22 0.86 2.13
C ILE A 24 -4.70 1.10 0.70
N SER A 25 -5.72 1.93 0.53
CA SER A 25 -6.23 2.25 -0.80
C SER A 25 -5.17 2.94 -1.66
N VAL A 26 -4.48 3.92 -1.09
CA VAL A 26 -3.44 4.64 -1.81
C VAL A 26 -2.30 3.70 -2.19
N ASP A 27 -1.86 2.87 -1.26
CA ASP A 27 -0.80 1.90 -1.54
C ASP A 27 -1.21 0.93 -2.64
N PHE A 28 -2.44 0.47 -2.58
CA PHE A 28 -2.94 -0.46 -3.58
C PHE A 28 -2.97 0.19 -4.96
N LEU A 29 -3.50 1.42 -5.06
CA LEU A 29 -3.57 2.12 -6.34
C LEU A 29 -2.18 2.41 -6.89
N ALA A 30 -1.20 2.69 -6.02
CA ALA A 30 0.17 2.88 -6.46
C ALA A 30 0.73 1.60 -7.07
N GLN A 31 0.40 0.45 -6.49
CA GLN A 31 0.83 -0.83 -7.05
C GLN A 31 0.16 -1.09 -8.40
N VAL A 32 -1.13 -0.76 -8.52
CA VAL A 32 -1.81 -0.89 -9.81
C VAL A 32 -1.14 -0.03 -10.87
N HIS A 33 -0.80 1.20 -10.50
CA HIS A 33 -0.14 2.12 -11.43
C HIS A 33 1.22 1.56 -11.87
N THR A 34 1.98 1.01 -10.95
CA THR A 34 3.27 0.39 -11.27
C THR A 34 3.09 -0.75 -12.26
N ARG A 35 2.06 -1.58 -12.04
CA ARG A 35 1.78 -2.67 -12.98
C ARG A 35 1.37 -2.15 -14.35
N MET A 36 0.57 -1.07 -14.37
CA MET A 36 0.20 -0.45 -15.65
C MET A 36 1.42 -0.01 -16.42
N GLN A 37 2.36 0.62 -15.73
CA GLN A 37 3.61 1.05 -16.38
C GLN A 37 4.39 -0.14 -16.93
N ALA A 38 4.48 -1.19 -16.16
CA ALA A 38 5.19 -2.39 -16.61
C ALA A 38 4.54 -3.03 -17.82
N LEU A 39 3.21 -2.95 -17.92
CA LEU A 39 2.47 -3.53 -19.03
C LEU A 39 2.22 -2.55 -20.17
N GLY A 40 2.60 -1.30 -20.00
CA GLY A 40 2.35 -0.28 -21.01
C GLY A 40 0.88 0.07 -21.17
N LEU A 41 0.10 -0.01 -20.09
CA LEU A 41 -1.34 0.26 -20.16
C LEU A 41 -1.65 1.72 -19.86
N SER A 42 -2.49 2.32 -20.68
CA SER A 42 -3.03 3.65 -20.43
C SER A 42 -4.30 3.53 -19.58
N ASN A 43 -4.77 4.67 -19.06
CA ASN A 43 -6.04 4.69 -18.33
C ASN A 43 -7.19 4.20 -19.21
N THR A 44 -7.17 4.55 -20.48
CA THR A 44 -8.20 4.11 -21.41
C THR A 44 -8.19 2.59 -21.56
N GLU A 45 -7.00 2.01 -21.69
CA GLU A 45 -6.87 0.56 -21.82
C GLU A 45 -7.28 -0.15 -20.56
N LEU A 46 -6.91 0.40 -19.41
CA LEU A 46 -7.33 -0.18 -18.14
C LEU A 46 -8.86 -0.15 -18.03
N ALA A 47 -9.45 0.97 -18.39
CA ALA A 47 -10.92 1.10 -18.38
C ALA A 47 -11.57 0.05 -19.26
N GLN A 48 -11.02 -0.18 -20.44
CA GLN A 48 -11.55 -1.17 -21.36
C GLN A 48 -11.49 -2.57 -20.75
N ARG A 49 -10.37 -2.91 -20.12
CA ARG A 49 -10.23 -4.21 -19.49
C ARG A 49 -11.22 -4.41 -18.35
N MET A 50 -11.58 -3.34 -17.67
CA MET A 50 -12.51 -3.40 -16.56
C MET A 50 -13.98 -3.22 -16.98
N GLY A 51 -14.21 -2.88 -18.25
CA GLY A 51 -15.56 -2.62 -18.70
C GLY A 51 -16.14 -1.33 -18.14
N THR A 52 -15.33 -0.31 -18.00
CA THR A 52 -15.74 0.96 -17.42
C THR A 52 -15.18 2.12 -18.25
N SER A 53 -15.33 3.34 -17.75
CA SER A 53 -14.91 4.54 -18.48
C SER A 53 -13.57 5.06 -17.96
N PRO A 54 -12.80 5.75 -18.82
CA PRO A 54 -11.56 6.38 -18.34
C PRO A 54 -11.81 7.40 -17.23
N ALA A 55 -12.96 8.07 -17.26
CA ALA A 55 -13.30 9.01 -16.21
C ALA A 55 -13.42 8.33 -14.85
N TYR A 56 -13.98 7.12 -14.83
CA TYR A 56 -14.08 6.34 -13.61
C TYR A 56 -12.69 5.97 -13.09
N ILE A 57 -11.80 5.56 -13.99
CA ILE A 57 -10.41 5.23 -13.61
C ILE A 57 -9.72 6.45 -13.01
N THR A 58 -9.90 7.62 -13.64
CA THR A 58 -9.31 8.85 -13.12
C THR A 58 -9.81 9.13 -11.70
N ARG A 59 -11.11 8.95 -11.46
CA ARG A 59 -11.66 9.17 -10.12
C ARG A 59 -11.10 8.19 -9.11
N LEU A 60 -10.90 6.94 -9.50
CA LEU A 60 -10.30 5.96 -8.60
C LEU A 60 -8.91 6.38 -8.18
N PHE A 61 -8.10 6.81 -9.13
CA PHE A 61 -6.71 7.20 -8.83
C PHE A 61 -6.60 8.48 -8.04
N ARG A 62 -7.64 9.27 -8.00
CA ARG A 62 -7.67 10.45 -7.14
C ARG A 62 -7.82 10.09 -5.67
N GLY A 63 -8.21 8.84 -5.39
CA GLY A 63 -8.27 8.36 -4.03
C GLY A 63 -9.37 8.97 -3.19
N SER A 64 -10.45 9.38 -3.84
CA SER A 64 -11.52 10.09 -3.14
C SER A 64 -12.44 9.18 -2.35
N ALA A 65 -12.33 7.87 -2.50
CA ALA A 65 -13.23 6.94 -1.83
C ALA A 65 -12.52 5.64 -1.52
N ASN A 66 -13.02 4.95 -0.50
CA ASN A 66 -12.51 3.63 -0.18
C ASN A 66 -12.88 2.65 -1.28
N LEU A 67 -11.92 1.82 -1.63
CA LEU A 67 -12.14 0.79 -2.63
C LEU A 67 -12.82 -0.40 -1.99
N SER A 68 -13.83 -0.94 -2.66
CA SER A 68 -14.40 -2.21 -2.24
C SER A 68 -13.44 -3.33 -2.62
N VAL A 69 -13.53 -4.45 -1.92
CA VAL A 69 -12.71 -5.61 -2.25
C VAL A 69 -12.97 -6.05 -3.69
N GLU A 70 -14.23 -5.99 -4.11
CA GLU A 70 -14.56 -6.37 -5.47
C GLU A 70 -13.86 -5.49 -6.49
N THR A 71 -13.84 -4.18 -6.26
CA THR A 71 -13.15 -3.25 -7.16
C THR A 71 -11.66 -3.53 -7.18
N MET A 72 -11.08 -3.83 -6.01
CA MET A 72 -9.66 -4.14 -5.94
C MET A 72 -9.33 -5.42 -6.73
N VAL A 73 -10.19 -6.42 -6.65
CA VAL A 73 -9.99 -7.65 -7.42
C VAL A 73 -10.08 -7.36 -8.91
N LYS A 74 -11.05 -6.54 -9.32
CA LYS A 74 -11.17 -6.18 -10.73
C LYS A 74 -9.94 -5.43 -11.24
N LEU A 75 -9.43 -4.51 -10.45
CA LEU A 75 -8.22 -3.78 -10.81
C LEU A 75 -7.03 -4.71 -10.92
N ALA A 76 -6.86 -5.60 -9.95
CA ALA A 76 -5.74 -6.53 -9.95
C ALA A 76 -5.78 -7.41 -11.20
N ARG A 77 -6.95 -7.93 -11.52
CA ARG A 77 -7.09 -8.79 -12.70
C ARG A 77 -6.83 -8.02 -14.00
N ALA A 78 -7.23 -6.77 -14.04
CA ALA A 78 -7.02 -5.94 -15.23
C ALA A 78 -5.55 -5.67 -15.50
N VAL A 79 -4.70 -5.77 -14.49
CA VAL A 79 -3.25 -5.59 -14.64
C VAL A 79 -2.51 -6.92 -14.49
N ASP A 80 -3.19 -8.01 -14.79
CA ASP A 80 -2.62 -9.36 -14.81
C ASP A 80 -1.99 -9.73 -13.47
N SER A 81 -2.68 -9.39 -12.39
CA SER A 81 -2.18 -9.63 -11.04
C SER A 81 -3.26 -10.27 -10.19
N THR A 82 -2.86 -10.80 -9.04
CA THR A 82 -3.76 -11.43 -8.08
C THR A 82 -3.73 -10.64 -6.79
N LEU A 83 -4.90 -10.31 -6.28
CA LEU A 83 -5.01 -9.65 -4.98
C LEU A 83 -4.91 -10.68 -3.87
N ARG A 84 -4.09 -10.37 -2.88
CA ARG A 84 -4.02 -11.16 -1.65
C ARG A 84 -4.27 -10.24 -0.46
N VAL A 85 -4.98 -10.76 0.52
CA VAL A 85 -5.25 -10.02 1.74
C VAL A 85 -4.82 -10.91 2.91
N GLU A 86 -3.98 -10.36 3.78
CA GLU A 86 -3.45 -11.09 4.92
C GLU A 86 -3.61 -10.27 6.18
N LEU A 87 -3.80 -10.98 7.27
CA LEU A 87 -3.84 -10.37 8.60
C LEU A 87 -2.53 -10.68 9.32
N HIS A 88 -1.97 -9.63 9.92
CA HIS A 88 -0.76 -9.79 10.70
C HIS A 88 -1.05 -9.35 12.13
N ALA A 89 -0.61 -10.16 13.10
CA ALA A 89 -0.80 -9.83 14.50
C ALA A 89 -0.05 -8.52 14.81
N GLN A 90 -0.73 -7.65 15.55
CA GLN A 90 -0.12 -6.40 15.95
C GLN A 90 0.70 -6.64 17.22
N PRO A 91 2.00 -6.33 17.21
CA PRO A 91 2.81 -6.56 18.41
C PRO A 91 2.48 -5.56 19.51
N ALA A 92 2.76 -5.94 20.76
CA ALA A 92 2.60 -5.06 21.90
C ALA A 92 3.59 -3.88 21.78
N PRO A 93 3.27 -2.73 22.40
CA PRO A 93 4.15 -1.56 22.29
C PRO A 93 5.59 -1.83 22.68
N GLU A 94 5.83 -2.55 23.79
CA GLU A 94 7.19 -2.86 24.18
C GLU A 94 7.88 -3.79 23.19
N THR A 95 7.11 -4.69 22.57
CA THR A 95 7.66 -5.56 21.53
C THR A 95 8.07 -4.75 20.33
N VAL A 96 7.28 -3.75 19.97
CA VAL A 96 7.59 -2.88 18.84
C VAL A 96 8.91 -2.15 19.09
N ALA A 97 9.07 -1.60 20.29
CA ALA A 97 10.31 -0.89 20.65
C ALA A 97 11.51 -1.81 20.56
N ALA A 98 11.37 -3.02 21.07
CA ALA A 98 12.45 -4.01 21.02
C ALA A 98 12.78 -4.39 19.59
N MET A 99 11.78 -4.52 18.74
CA MET A 99 11.99 -4.87 17.35
C MET A 99 12.72 -3.76 16.58
N VAL A 100 12.34 -2.51 16.85
CA VAL A 100 13.02 -1.38 16.22
C VAL A 100 14.48 -1.34 16.62
N GLU A 101 14.75 -1.55 17.90
CA GLU A 101 16.11 -1.55 18.40
C GLU A 101 16.93 -2.68 17.79
N ALA A 102 16.36 -3.86 17.74
CA ALA A 102 17.04 -5.02 17.15
C ALA A 102 17.33 -4.80 15.68
N ARG A 103 16.40 -4.20 14.97
CA ARG A 103 16.58 -3.92 13.54
C ARG A 103 17.71 -2.93 13.32
N SER A 104 17.81 -1.92 14.17
CA SER A 104 18.90 -0.95 14.11
C SER A 104 20.25 -1.62 14.26
N LYS A 105 20.36 -2.49 15.25
CA LYS A 105 21.59 -3.20 15.50
C LYS A 105 21.95 -4.13 14.35
N THR A 106 20.96 -4.82 13.80
CA THR A 106 21.19 -5.72 12.69
C THR A 106 21.65 -4.96 11.46
N ALA A 107 21.04 -3.83 11.19
CA ALA A 107 21.41 -3.01 10.04
C ALA A 107 22.86 -2.54 10.18
N ALA A 108 23.27 -2.21 11.38
CA ALA A 108 24.62 -1.76 11.62
C ALA A 108 25.63 -2.88 11.39
N ARG A 109 25.24 -4.12 11.66
CA ARG A 109 26.09 -5.23 11.44
C ARG A 109 26.04 -5.78 10.09
N ASP A 110 25.09 -5.82 9.44
CA ASP A 110 24.80 -6.51 8.49
C ASP A 110 24.72 -7.26 7.71
N ALA A 111 24.63 -7.65 7.62
CA ALA A 111 24.61 -8.35 6.93
C ALA A 111 24.09 -9.24 6.36
N PRO A 112 23.75 -9.68 5.78
CA PRO A 112 23.11 -10.57 5.33
C PRO A 112 23.22 -11.71 5.02
N PRO A 113 23.11 -12.08 5.02
CA PRO A 113 22.96 -12.91 4.70
C PRO A 113 23.05 -13.85 4.47
N LYS A 114 23.03 -14.21 4.69
CA LYS A 114 23.04 -15.15 4.57
C LYS A 114 22.25 -15.82 4.51
N MET A 115 21.78 -15.66 4.49
CA MET A 115 21.23 -16.25 4.48
C MET A 115 20.85 -17.01 4.01
N PHE A 116 20.76 -17.01 3.70
CA PHE A 116 20.38 -17.74 3.32
C PHE A 116 20.57 -18.59 2.99
N ASN A 117 20.95 -18.68 2.87
CA ASN A 117 21.18 -19.47 2.72
C ASN A 117 21.09 -20.08 3.11
N SER A 118 20.94 -19.94 3.19
CA SER A 118 20.83 -20.47 3.59
C SER A 118 20.73 -20.76 3.88
#